data_cab5fc62cc19c8e380d3f35dc8f0d881
#
_entry.id   cab5fc62cc19c8e380d3f35dc8f0d881
#
_cell.length_a   1.000
_cell.length_b   1.000
_cell.length_c   1.000
_cell.angle_alpha   90.00
_cell.angle_beta   90.00
_cell.angle_gamma   90.00
#
_symmetry.space_group_name_H-M   'P 1'
#
loop_
_entity.id
_entity.type
_entity.pdbx_description
1 polymer ?
#
loop_
_entity_poly.entity_id
_entity_poly.type
_entity_poly.pdbx_seq_one_letter_code
_entity_poly.pdbx_strand_id
1 'polypeptide(L)'
;MSDPLIMDVNPDTPITSDSGFAPEQRAGVLVETLPYIQRFAGQVVVVKVGGHAMDDGDLAARFAEDVVLMHSVGIRPVVVHGGGPQIGALMERLGIQPEFREGLRVTDAETLEVARMVLVGKVNRDIVSGINVHGPLAVGLSGEDAGLIIASARNPELGYVGDVAAINPAIVERLLVESLIPVVSTIGADPTGQPYNINADTVAAALAVALGAERILYLTDVEGLLADTDDPDSRISSLDSAALEDLIADGTVSAGMRSEEHTSELQSRETI
;
A
#
# COMPACT_ATOMS: atom_id res chain seq x y z
N MET A 1 -4.12 20.92 -28.09
CA MET A 1 -4.86 19.77 -27.61
C MET A 1 -5.09 20.04 -26.14
N SER A 2 -6.32 20.33 -25.73
CA SER A 2 -6.70 20.58 -24.34
C SER A 2 -6.57 19.27 -23.56
N ASP A 3 -5.88 19.33 -22.44
CA ASP A 3 -5.71 18.23 -21.49
C ASP A 3 -7.09 17.76 -21.02
N PRO A 4 -7.53 16.51 -21.29
CA PRO A 4 -8.88 16.06 -20.98
C PRO A 4 -9.08 15.67 -19.52
N LEU A 5 -8.08 15.83 -18.66
CA LEU A 5 -8.10 15.36 -17.26
C LEU A 5 -8.27 16.48 -16.23
N ILE A 6 -8.34 17.75 -16.62
CA ILE A 6 -8.71 18.80 -15.69
C ILE A 6 -10.23 18.74 -15.55
N MET A 7 -10.73 18.25 -14.42
CA MET A 7 -12.12 18.48 -14.04
C MET A 7 -12.39 19.97 -14.17
N ASP A 8 -13.43 20.31 -14.95
CA ASP A 8 -13.99 21.66 -15.01
C ASP A 8 -14.62 21.93 -13.63
N VAL A 9 -13.76 22.26 -12.65
CA VAL A 9 -14.22 22.73 -11.35
C VAL A 9 -14.94 24.04 -11.66
N ASN A 10 -16.29 24.01 -11.59
CA ASN A 10 -17.07 25.23 -11.77
C ASN A 10 -16.47 26.32 -10.88
N PRO A 11 -15.85 27.39 -11.46
CA PRO A 11 -15.18 28.42 -10.68
C PRO A 11 -16.13 29.15 -9.71
N ASP A 12 -17.44 29.01 -9.90
CA ASP A 12 -18.47 29.58 -9.05
C ASP A 12 -18.88 28.67 -7.87
N THR A 13 -18.34 27.45 -7.78
CA THR A 13 -18.60 26.59 -6.61
C THR A 13 -17.82 27.15 -5.42
N PRO A 14 -18.49 27.62 -4.36
CA PRO A 14 -17.78 28.13 -3.20
C PRO A 14 -16.98 27.02 -2.55
N ILE A 15 -15.66 27.20 -2.47
CA ILE A 15 -14.78 26.32 -1.69
C ILE A 15 -15.06 26.61 -0.21
N THR A 16 -16.09 25.98 0.34
CA THR A 16 -16.44 26.08 1.76
C THR A 16 -15.74 24.97 2.52
N SER A 17 -14.50 25.20 2.90
CA SER A 17 -13.88 24.36 3.94
C SER A 17 -14.05 25.08 5.28
N ASP A 18 -14.96 24.60 6.10
CA ASP A 18 -15.05 25.04 7.50
C ASP A 18 -14.00 24.29 8.34
N SER A 19 -12.72 24.58 8.05
CA SER A 19 -11.59 23.97 8.77
C SER A 19 -11.36 24.59 10.16
N GLY A 20 -12.14 25.60 10.54
CA GLY A 20 -11.92 26.35 11.79
C GLY A 20 -10.65 27.21 11.83
N PHE A 21 -9.77 27.12 10.81
CA PHE A 21 -8.54 27.91 10.74
C PHE A 21 -8.76 29.28 10.13
N ALA A 22 -8.15 30.32 10.73
CA ALA A 22 -8.07 31.65 10.14
C ALA A 22 -7.30 31.60 8.80
N PRO A 23 -7.58 32.53 7.84
CA PRO A 23 -6.91 32.57 6.54
C PRO A 23 -5.38 32.59 6.62
N GLU A 24 -4.82 33.31 7.58
CA GLU A 24 -3.37 33.40 7.82
C GLU A 24 -2.78 32.07 8.28
N GLN A 25 -3.50 31.31 9.11
CA GLN A 25 -3.09 29.97 9.55
C GLN A 25 -3.07 28.98 8.38
N ARG A 26 -4.09 29.03 7.51
CA ARG A 26 -4.13 28.19 6.28
C ARG A 26 -2.95 28.49 5.37
N ALA A 27 -2.66 29.77 5.14
CA ALA A 27 -1.51 30.19 4.35
C ALA A 27 -0.19 29.72 4.99
N GLY A 28 -0.07 29.80 6.32
CA GLY A 28 1.11 29.30 7.06
C GLY A 28 1.35 27.81 6.85
N VAL A 29 0.31 26.97 6.97
CA VAL A 29 0.40 25.53 6.75
C VAL A 29 0.86 25.20 5.32
N LEU A 30 0.31 25.91 4.30
CA LEU A 30 0.72 25.71 2.91
C LEU A 30 2.19 26.09 2.68
N VAL A 31 2.66 27.18 3.27
CA VAL A 31 4.08 27.57 3.17
C VAL A 31 5.00 26.58 3.88
N GLU A 32 4.59 26.05 5.02
CA GLU A 32 5.34 25.03 5.75
C GLU A 32 5.44 23.70 4.99
N THR A 33 4.41 23.32 4.23
CA THR A 33 4.40 22.11 3.42
C THR A 33 5.19 22.23 2.11
N LEU A 34 5.48 23.46 1.65
CA LEU A 34 6.11 23.70 0.34
C LEU A 34 7.45 22.96 0.14
N PRO A 35 8.39 22.88 1.12
CA PRO A 35 9.63 22.12 0.95
C PRO A 35 9.40 20.62 0.67
N TYR A 36 8.37 20.04 1.30
CA TYR A 36 8.00 18.64 1.08
C TYR A 36 7.42 18.43 -0.31
N ILE A 37 6.50 19.31 -0.75
CA ILE A 37 5.94 19.28 -2.10
C ILE A 37 7.07 19.39 -3.13
N GLN A 38 7.99 20.34 -2.97
CA GLN A 38 9.12 20.51 -3.89
C GLN A 38 10.06 19.30 -3.93
N ARG A 39 10.27 18.63 -2.78
CA ARG A 39 11.12 17.46 -2.69
C ARG A 39 10.52 16.26 -3.40
N PHE A 40 9.21 16.03 -3.23
CA PHE A 40 8.54 14.82 -3.70
C PHE A 40 7.80 14.99 -5.04
N ALA A 41 7.65 16.20 -5.56
CA ALA A 41 7.04 16.42 -6.87
C ALA A 41 7.79 15.65 -7.97
N GLY A 42 7.06 14.88 -8.76
CA GLY A 42 7.60 14.00 -9.81
C GLY A 42 8.15 12.66 -9.30
N GLN A 43 8.30 12.48 -7.99
CA GLN A 43 8.83 11.25 -7.39
C GLN A 43 7.73 10.20 -7.23
N VAL A 44 8.12 8.93 -7.38
CA VAL A 44 7.24 7.80 -7.06
C VAL A 44 7.25 7.56 -5.56
N VAL A 45 6.07 7.45 -4.98
CA VAL A 45 5.88 7.07 -3.57
C VAL A 45 4.94 5.87 -3.53
N VAL A 46 5.41 4.76 -2.97
CA VAL A 46 4.58 3.58 -2.75
C VAL A 46 3.84 3.75 -1.42
N VAL A 47 2.53 3.56 -1.42
CA VAL A 47 1.69 3.65 -0.23
C VAL A 47 1.06 2.28 0.02
N LYS A 48 1.49 1.61 1.07
CA LYS A 48 0.88 0.34 1.49
C LYS A 48 -0.23 0.63 2.51
N VAL A 49 -1.42 0.10 2.25
CA VAL A 49 -2.56 0.20 3.16
C VAL A 49 -3.00 -1.17 3.67
N GLY A 50 -3.19 -1.29 4.98
CA GLY A 50 -3.70 -2.50 5.64
C GLY A 50 -5.21 -2.66 5.50
N GLY A 51 -5.69 -3.90 5.67
CA GLY A 51 -7.11 -4.22 5.53
C GLY A 51 -8.01 -3.53 6.55
N HIS A 52 -7.55 -3.33 7.79
CA HIS A 52 -8.36 -2.69 8.84
C HIS A 52 -8.71 -1.23 8.50
N ALA A 53 -7.82 -0.48 7.87
CA ALA A 53 -8.11 0.90 7.44
C ALA A 53 -9.22 0.96 6.37
N MET A 54 -9.48 -0.14 5.67
CA MET A 54 -10.52 -0.23 4.64
C MET A 54 -11.88 -0.71 5.18
N ASP A 55 -11.95 -1.18 6.42
CA ASP A 55 -13.21 -1.59 7.06
C ASP A 55 -13.97 -0.40 7.67
N ASP A 56 -13.27 0.69 7.96
CA ASP A 56 -13.84 1.95 8.43
C ASP A 56 -14.05 2.90 7.25
N GLY A 57 -15.31 3.22 6.95
CA GLY A 57 -15.65 4.09 5.81
C GLY A 57 -15.07 5.49 5.89
N ASP A 58 -14.93 6.06 7.10
CA ASP A 58 -14.35 7.39 7.30
C ASP A 58 -12.83 7.36 7.07
N LEU A 59 -12.15 6.31 7.54
CA LEU A 59 -10.72 6.14 7.28
C LEU A 59 -10.44 5.88 5.80
N ALA A 60 -11.26 5.06 5.14
CA ALA A 60 -11.14 4.80 3.71
C ALA A 60 -11.34 6.08 2.87
N ALA A 61 -12.29 6.94 3.25
CA ALA A 61 -12.51 8.22 2.58
C ALA A 61 -11.31 9.17 2.76
N ARG A 62 -10.79 9.32 3.98
CA ARG A 62 -9.59 10.12 4.25
C ARG A 62 -8.36 9.61 3.53
N PHE A 63 -8.17 8.28 3.50
CA PHE A 63 -7.10 7.68 2.72
C PHE A 63 -7.18 8.06 1.24
N ALA A 64 -8.38 8.00 0.65
CA ALA A 64 -8.58 8.41 -0.73
C ALA A 64 -8.25 9.90 -0.96
N GLU A 65 -8.70 10.79 -0.05
CA GLU A 65 -8.37 12.21 -0.07
C GLU A 65 -6.85 12.46 0.01
N ASP A 66 -6.15 11.77 0.90
CA ASP A 66 -4.69 11.89 1.06
C ASP A 66 -3.93 11.46 -0.19
N VAL A 67 -4.32 10.34 -0.81
CA VAL A 67 -3.72 9.85 -2.06
C VAL A 67 -3.98 10.83 -3.21
N VAL A 68 -5.20 11.38 -3.30
CA VAL A 68 -5.56 12.40 -4.30
C VAL A 68 -4.78 13.69 -4.05
N LEU A 69 -4.60 14.10 -2.80
CA LEU A 69 -3.76 15.26 -2.45
C LEU A 69 -2.33 15.05 -2.91
N MET A 70 -1.72 13.90 -2.60
CA MET A 70 -0.37 13.55 -3.08
C MET A 70 -0.27 13.68 -4.60
N HIS A 71 -1.22 13.11 -5.33
CA HIS A 71 -1.26 13.19 -6.80
C HIS A 71 -1.42 14.64 -7.28
N SER A 72 -2.30 15.43 -6.66
CA SER A 72 -2.60 16.82 -7.04
C SER A 72 -1.42 17.77 -6.84
N VAL A 73 -0.52 17.47 -5.89
CA VAL A 73 0.72 18.25 -5.69
C VAL A 73 1.90 17.73 -6.52
N GLY A 74 1.65 16.81 -7.45
CA GLY A 74 2.63 16.31 -8.40
C GLY A 74 3.45 15.11 -7.93
N ILE A 75 3.15 14.52 -6.79
CA ILE A 75 3.69 13.23 -6.36
C ILE A 75 3.06 12.14 -7.24
N ARG A 76 3.76 11.03 -7.46
CA ARG A 76 3.31 9.90 -8.26
C ARG A 76 3.01 8.69 -7.33
N PRO A 77 1.83 8.64 -6.67
CA PRO A 77 1.51 7.59 -5.73
C PRO A 77 1.20 6.26 -6.44
N VAL A 78 1.68 5.16 -5.85
CA VAL A 78 1.33 3.79 -6.21
C VAL A 78 0.79 3.12 -4.96
N VAL A 79 -0.46 2.71 -4.97
CA VAL A 79 -1.11 2.08 -3.82
C VAL A 79 -0.93 0.57 -3.89
N VAL A 80 -0.50 -0.04 -2.78
CA VAL A 80 -0.48 -1.50 -2.58
C VAL A 80 -1.37 -1.83 -1.41
N HIS A 81 -2.25 -2.80 -1.56
CA HIS A 81 -3.18 -3.15 -0.47
C HIS A 81 -3.19 -4.65 -0.19
N GLY A 82 -3.41 -4.99 1.08
CA GLY A 82 -3.82 -6.31 1.51
C GLY A 82 -5.34 -6.41 1.65
N GLY A 83 -5.81 -7.32 2.50
CA GLY A 83 -7.24 -7.53 2.74
C GLY A 83 -7.49 -8.75 3.63
N GLY A 84 -6.59 -9.01 4.58
CA GLY A 84 -6.69 -10.15 5.50
C GLY A 84 -8.02 -10.23 6.25
N PRO A 85 -8.52 -9.14 6.86
CA PRO A 85 -9.83 -9.10 7.52
C PRO A 85 -10.98 -9.42 6.57
N GLN A 86 -11.01 -8.83 5.38
CA GLN A 86 -12.06 -9.02 4.39
C GLN A 86 -12.07 -10.46 3.83
N ILE A 87 -10.88 -11.07 3.64
CA ILE A 87 -10.75 -12.50 3.30
C ILE A 87 -11.35 -13.34 4.43
N GLY A 88 -10.96 -13.07 5.68
CA GLY A 88 -11.47 -13.77 6.85
C GLY A 88 -13.01 -13.68 6.96
N ALA A 89 -13.56 -12.49 6.79
CA ALA A 89 -15.01 -12.28 6.83
C ALA A 89 -15.77 -13.04 5.73
N LEU A 90 -15.20 -13.15 4.51
CA LEU A 90 -15.82 -13.95 3.46
C LEU A 90 -15.68 -15.44 3.73
N MET A 91 -14.52 -15.91 4.20
CA MET A 91 -14.31 -17.32 4.60
C MET A 91 -15.31 -17.75 5.68
N GLU A 92 -15.51 -16.93 6.72
CA GLU A 92 -16.49 -17.19 7.78
C GLU A 92 -17.92 -17.35 7.22
N ARG A 93 -18.34 -16.45 6.31
CA ARG A 93 -19.64 -16.52 5.63
C ARG A 93 -19.81 -17.78 4.79
N LEU A 94 -18.72 -18.31 4.25
CA LEU A 94 -18.69 -19.55 3.48
C LEU A 94 -18.53 -20.80 4.35
N GLY A 95 -18.32 -20.64 5.67
CA GLY A 95 -18.07 -21.73 6.59
C GLY A 95 -16.65 -22.32 6.50
N ILE A 96 -15.71 -21.60 5.87
CA ILE A 96 -14.31 -22.00 5.74
C ILE A 96 -13.55 -21.49 6.97
N GLN A 97 -12.85 -22.36 7.68
CA GLN A 97 -12.05 -21.97 8.84
C GLN A 97 -10.65 -21.53 8.41
N PRO A 98 -10.21 -20.30 8.74
CA PRO A 98 -8.86 -19.86 8.41
C PRO A 98 -7.83 -20.54 9.31
N GLU A 99 -6.74 -21.02 8.72
CA GLU A 99 -5.55 -21.50 9.43
C GLU A 99 -4.41 -20.49 9.24
N PHE A 100 -3.63 -20.26 10.31
CA PHE A 100 -2.44 -19.37 10.25
C PHE A 100 -1.22 -20.13 10.77
N ARG A 101 -0.07 -19.93 10.10
CA ARG A 101 1.25 -20.43 10.54
C ARG A 101 2.25 -19.28 10.39
N GLU A 102 2.97 -18.99 11.46
CA GLU A 102 3.98 -17.91 11.49
C GLU A 102 3.44 -16.56 11.00
N GLY A 103 2.18 -16.23 11.35
CA GLY A 103 1.52 -14.99 10.93
C GLY A 103 0.99 -15.00 9.48
N LEU A 104 1.29 -16.02 8.69
CA LEU A 104 0.79 -16.18 7.32
C LEU A 104 -0.46 -17.07 7.28
N ARG A 105 -1.43 -16.69 6.46
CA ARG A 105 -2.62 -17.50 6.21
C ARG A 105 -2.26 -18.71 5.35
N VAL A 106 -2.45 -19.92 5.87
CA VAL A 106 -2.39 -21.12 5.04
C VAL A 106 -3.43 -21.00 3.93
N THR A 107 -2.99 -21.11 2.70
CA THR A 107 -3.81 -20.80 1.51
C THR A 107 -3.94 -22.06 0.66
N ASP A 108 -4.94 -22.88 0.90
CA ASP A 108 -5.30 -23.98 0.01
C ASP A 108 -6.01 -23.47 -1.25
N ALA A 109 -6.47 -24.35 -2.13
CA ALA A 109 -7.09 -23.93 -3.39
C ALA A 109 -8.36 -23.14 -3.18
N GLU A 110 -9.22 -23.52 -2.23
CA GLU A 110 -10.46 -22.81 -1.90
C GLU A 110 -10.19 -21.45 -1.27
N THR A 111 -9.25 -21.39 -0.33
CA THR A 111 -8.79 -20.13 0.29
C THR A 111 -8.17 -19.19 -0.76
N LEU A 112 -7.43 -19.71 -1.74
CA LEU A 112 -6.87 -18.90 -2.82
C LEU A 112 -7.95 -18.27 -3.69
N GLU A 113 -9.00 -19.02 -4.03
CA GLU A 113 -10.14 -18.47 -4.79
C GLU A 113 -10.82 -17.34 -4.02
N VAL A 114 -11.06 -17.53 -2.71
CA VAL A 114 -11.62 -16.50 -1.84
C VAL A 114 -10.70 -15.28 -1.78
N ALA A 115 -9.39 -15.48 -1.60
CA ALA A 115 -8.42 -14.38 -1.56
C ALA A 115 -8.41 -13.57 -2.86
N ARG A 116 -8.42 -14.24 -4.03
CA ARG A 116 -8.50 -13.56 -5.34
C ARG A 116 -9.80 -12.77 -5.50
N MET A 117 -10.96 -13.36 -5.17
CA MET A 117 -12.24 -12.66 -5.24
C MET A 117 -12.26 -11.42 -4.36
N VAL A 118 -11.77 -11.53 -3.14
CA VAL A 118 -11.76 -10.43 -2.18
C VAL A 118 -10.75 -9.37 -2.55
N LEU A 119 -9.50 -9.74 -2.78
CA LEU A 119 -8.45 -8.76 -3.05
C LEU A 119 -8.68 -8.02 -4.36
N VAL A 120 -8.98 -8.74 -5.44
CA VAL A 120 -9.13 -8.13 -6.77
C VAL A 120 -10.54 -7.55 -6.97
N GLY A 121 -11.57 -8.30 -6.55
CA GLY A 121 -12.97 -7.97 -6.85
C GLY A 121 -13.62 -7.03 -5.83
N LYS A 122 -13.18 -7.03 -4.57
CA LYS A 122 -13.75 -6.19 -3.51
C LYS A 122 -12.78 -5.09 -3.10
N VAL A 123 -11.73 -5.40 -2.36
CA VAL A 123 -10.86 -4.39 -1.72
C VAL A 123 -10.24 -3.44 -2.76
N ASN A 124 -9.70 -3.98 -3.84
CA ASN A 124 -9.14 -3.17 -4.92
C ASN A 124 -10.19 -2.23 -5.52
N ARG A 125 -11.41 -2.74 -5.77
CA ARG A 125 -12.50 -1.94 -6.35
C ARG A 125 -12.99 -0.85 -5.39
N ASP A 126 -13.07 -1.14 -4.10
CA ASP A 126 -13.48 -0.17 -3.08
C ASP A 126 -12.47 1.00 -3.02
N ILE A 127 -11.16 0.71 -3.02
CA ILE A 127 -10.11 1.74 -3.04
C ILE A 127 -10.17 2.56 -4.33
N VAL A 128 -10.24 1.91 -5.49
CA VAL A 128 -10.35 2.60 -6.78
C VAL A 128 -11.58 3.48 -6.84
N SER A 129 -12.73 2.99 -6.37
CA SER A 129 -13.96 3.77 -6.30
C SER A 129 -13.83 4.99 -5.40
N GLY A 130 -13.23 4.82 -4.20
CA GLY A 130 -13.00 5.91 -3.25
C GLY A 130 -12.15 7.03 -3.86
N ILE A 131 -11.04 6.67 -4.51
CA ILE A 131 -10.18 7.65 -5.20
C ILE A 131 -10.93 8.30 -6.38
N ASN A 132 -11.68 7.52 -7.15
CA ASN A 132 -12.37 8.00 -8.36
C ASN A 132 -13.62 8.85 -8.09
N VAL A 133 -14.07 8.95 -6.83
CA VAL A 133 -15.05 10.00 -6.43
C VAL A 133 -14.49 11.40 -6.71
N HIS A 134 -13.17 11.57 -6.63
CA HIS A 134 -12.47 12.84 -6.85
C HIS A 134 -12.04 13.06 -8.32
N GLY A 135 -12.34 12.14 -9.23
CA GLY A 135 -11.98 12.20 -10.64
C GLY A 135 -11.53 10.85 -11.18
N PRO A 136 -11.42 10.67 -12.48
CA PRO A 136 -10.99 9.41 -13.11
C PRO A 136 -9.47 9.21 -12.96
N LEU A 137 -9.00 9.08 -11.73
CA LEU A 137 -7.58 9.10 -11.37
C LEU A 137 -6.99 7.71 -11.17
N ALA A 138 -7.75 6.76 -10.62
CA ALA A 138 -7.20 5.46 -10.20
C ALA A 138 -7.54 4.33 -11.14
N VAL A 139 -6.57 3.42 -11.32
CA VAL A 139 -6.71 2.15 -12.04
C VAL A 139 -6.29 1.01 -11.13
N GLY A 140 -7.17 0.02 -10.97
CA GLY A 140 -6.85 -1.17 -10.18
C GLY A 140 -6.20 -2.25 -11.03
N LEU A 141 -5.20 -2.89 -10.45
CA LEU A 141 -4.45 -4.00 -11.01
C LEU A 141 -4.42 -5.18 -10.04
N SER A 142 -4.42 -6.39 -10.59
CA SER A 142 -3.88 -7.55 -9.90
C SER A 142 -2.39 -7.66 -10.20
N GLY A 143 -1.60 -8.22 -9.29
CA GLY A 143 -0.21 -8.56 -9.61
C GLY A 143 -0.08 -9.57 -10.76
N GLU A 144 -1.15 -10.28 -11.11
CA GLU A 144 -1.21 -11.16 -12.30
C GLU A 144 -1.24 -10.36 -13.62
N ASP A 145 -1.76 -9.11 -13.60
CA ASP A 145 -1.96 -8.30 -14.79
C ASP A 145 -0.61 -7.94 -15.45
N ALA A 146 -0.49 -8.24 -16.72
CA ALA A 146 0.73 -8.02 -17.51
C ALA A 146 2.00 -8.66 -16.90
N GLY A 147 1.84 -9.68 -16.04
CA GLY A 147 2.95 -10.30 -15.32
C GLY A 147 3.65 -9.31 -14.37
N LEU A 148 2.91 -8.43 -13.73
CA LEU A 148 3.44 -7.41 -12.81
C LEU A 148 4.21 -8.05 -11.66
N ILE A 149 3.64 -9.07 -11.01
CA ILE A 149 4.27 -9.81 -9.91
C ILE A 149 4.52 -11.24 -10.35
N ILE A 150 5.78 -11.57 -10.60
CA ILE A 150 6.22 -12.94 -10.81
C ILE A 150 6.42 -13.58 -9.43
N ALA A 151 5.62 -14.60 -9.14
CA ALA A 151 5.63 -15.30 -7.87
C ALA A 151 6.43 -16.59 -7.92
N SER A 152 6.86 -17.06 -6.74
CA SER A 152 7.31 -18.42 -6.51
C SER A 152 6.62 -18.98 -5.27
N ALA A 153 6.44 -20.29 -5.19
CA ALA A 153 5.91 -20.92 -3.98
C ALA A 153 6.85 -20.69 -2.80
N ARG A 154 6.31 -20.22 -1.66
CA ARG A 154 7.11 -19.97 -0.45
C ARG A 154 7.45 -21.26 0.29
N ASN A 155 6.43 -22.00 0.68
CA ASN A 155 6.55 -23.26 1.42
C ASN A 155 5.35 -24.15 1.08
N PRO A 156 5.58 -25.43 0.69
CA PRO A 156 4.48 -26.37 0.40
C PRO A 156 3.47 -26.54 1.54
N GLU A 157 3.90 -26.38 2.81
CA GLU A 157 3.01 -26.49 3.97
C GLU A 157 2.04 -25.31 4.11
N LEU A 158 2.34 -24.20 3.45
CA LEU A 158 1.47 -23.00 3.40
C LEU A 158 0.53 -23.02 2.19
N GLY A 159 0.62 -24.02 1.32
CA GLY A 159 -0.15 -24.11 0.10
C GLY A 159 0.23 -23.04 -0.93
N TYR A 160 -0.72 -22.27 -1.40
CA TYR A 160 -0.53 -21.23 -2.43
C TYR A 160 -0.13 -19.87 -1.83
N VAL A 161 0.70 -19.88 -0.79
CA VAL A 161 1.40 -18.67 -0.33
C VAL A 161 2.65 -18.51 -1.18
N GLY A 162 2.85 -17.31 -1.72
CA GLY A 162 3.98 -16.98 -2.59
C GLY A 162 4.93 -15.96 -2.00
N ASP A 163 6.15 -15.98 -2.55
CA ASP A 163 7.14 -14.93 -2.45
C ASP A 163 7.23 -14.17 -3.78
N VAL A 164 7.69 -12.92 -3.74
CA VAL A 164 7.97 -12.15 -4.94
C VAL A 164 9.30 -12.63 -5.53
N ALA A 165 9.25 -13.33 -6.66
CA ALA A 165 10.46 -13.74 -7.39
C ALA A 165 11.00 -12.59 -8.26
N ALA A 166 10.12 -11.80 -8.87
CA ALA A 166 10.48 -10.62 -9.65
C ALA A 166 9.27 -9.69 -9.81
N ILE A 167 9.54 -8.40 -10.08
CA ILE A 167 8.56 -7.39 -10.49
C ILE A 167 8.84 -6.96 -11.92
N ASN A 168 7.78 -6.91 -12.75
CA ASN A 168 7.79 -6.28 -14.05
C ASN A 168 7.02 -4.95 -13.97
N PRO A 169 7.67 -3.81 -13.72
CA PRO A 169 6.98 -2.55 -13.42
C PRO A 169 6.33 -1.88 -14.65
N ALA A 170 6.53 -2.41 -15.86
CA ALA A 170 6.20 -1.72 -17.11
C ALA A 170 4.75 -1.23 -17.20
N ILE A 171 3.77 -1.98 -16.67
CA ILE A 171 2.36 -1.54 -16.69
C ILE A 171 2.14 -0.38 -15.72
N VAL A 172 2.74 -0.43 -14.52
CA VAL A 172 2.65 0.63 -13.52
C VAL A 172 3.31 1.91 -14.05
N GLU A 173 4.50 1.81 -14.63
CA GLU A 173 5.21 2.95 -15.22
C GLU A 173 4.37 3.64 -16.32
N ARG A 174 3.69 2.86 -17.16
CA ARG A 174 2.78 3.41 -18.20
C ARG A 174 1.61 4.17 -17.60
N LEU A 175 0.98 3.64 -16.56
CA LEU A 175 -0.11 4.33 -15.87
C LEU A 175 0.37 5.64 -15.21
N LEU A 176 1.56 5.62 -14.61
CA LEU A 176 2.17 6.81 -14.01
C LEU A 176 2.51 7.89 -15.07
N VAL A 177 2.89 7.50 -16.29
CA VAL A 177 3.11 8.45 -17.41
C VAL A 177 1.79 9.13 -17.82
N GLU A 178 0.68 8.39 -17.78
CA GLU A 178 -0.67 8.91 -18.06
C GLU A 178 -1.28 9.66 -16.85
N SER A 179 -0.48 9.97 -15.82
CA SER A 179 -0.94 10.61 -14.59
C SER A 179 -2.07 9.86 -13.88
N LEU A 180 -2.06 8.53 -13.93
CA LEU A 180 -3.00 7.68 -13.22
C LEU A 180 -2.36 7.13 -11.94
N ILE A 181 -3.21 6.80 -10.97
CA ILE A 181 -2.83 6.20 -9.70
C ILE A 181 -3.03 4.68 -9.77
N PRO A 182 -1.96 3.86 -9.88
CA PRO A 182 -2.08 2.41 -9.86
C PRO A 182 -2.44 1.93 -8.45
N VAL A 183 -3.46 1.06 -8.35
CA VAL A 183 -3.86 0.39 -7.11
C VAL A 183 -3.65 -1.11 -7.29
N VAL A 184 -2.67 -1.69 -6.60
CA VAL A 184 -2.18 -3.05 -6.83
C VAL A 184 -2.63 -3.98 -5.72
N SER A 185 -3.33 -5.04 -6.08
CA SER A 185 -3.63 -6.17 -5.19
C SER A 185 -2.52 -7.23 -5.23
N THR A 186 -2.35 -7.94 -4.14
CA THR A 186 -1.17 -8.78 -3.88
C THR A 186 -1.34 -10.25 -4.26
N ILE A 187 -1.98 -10.49 -5.40
CA ILE A 187 -2.02 -11.79 -6.06
C ILE A 187 -0.99 -11.75 -7.20
N GLY A 188 0.03 -12.60 -7.14
CA GLY A 188 1.00 -12.78 -8.22
C GLY A 188 0.84 -14.15 -8.86
N ALA A 189 1.51 -14.38 -10.00
CA ALA A 189 1.51 -15.69 -10.65
C ALA A 189 2.94 -16.14 -10.97
N ASP A 190 3.16 -17.46 -10.96
CA ASP A 190 4.40 -18.02 -11.45
C ASP A 190 4.44 -18.06 -13.00
N PRO A 191 5.58 -18.42 -13.62
CA PRO A 191 5.68 -18.50 -15.07
C PRO A 191 4.76 -19.54 -15.72
N THR A 192 4.15 -20.45 -14.96
CA THR A 192 3.16 -21.39 -15.45
C THR A 192 1.73 -20.88 -15.41
N GLY A 193 1.53 -19.71 -14.78
CA GLY A 193 0.22 -19.09 -14.58
C GLY A 193 -0.47 -19.52 -13.28
N GLN A 194 0.21 -20.24 -12.38
CA GLN A 194 -0.32 -20.58 -11.05
C GLN A 194 -0.34 -19.32 -10.17
N PRO A 195 -1.53 -18.87 -9.68
CA PRO A 195 -1.61 -17.74 -8.79
C PRO A 195 -1.20 -18.08 -7.36
N TYR A 196 -0.69 -17.07 -6.65
CA TYR A 196 -0.28 -17.12 -5.25
C TYR A 196 -0.76 -15.88 -4.49
N ASN A 197 -1.15 -16.10 -3.23
CA ASN A 197 -1.43 -15.04 -2.27
C ASN A 197 -0.10 -14.60 -1.64
N ILE A 198 0.24 -13.31 -1.74
CA ILE A 198 1.53 -12.77 -1.32
C ILE A 198 1.31 -11.72 -0.23
N ASN A 199 2.24 -11.63 0.72
CA ASN A 199 2.22 -10.62 1.76
C ASN A 199 2.32 -9.21 1.14
N ALA A 200 1.47 -8.28 1.60
CA ALA A 200 1.35 -6.95 1.01
C ALA A 200 2.58 -6.07 1.29
N ASP A 201 3.23 -6.25 2.43
CA ASP A 201 4.44 -5.48 2.79
C ASP A 201 5.59 -5.88 1.88
N THR A 202 5.76 -7.20 1.65
CA THR A 202 6.74 -7.74 0.71
C THR A 202 6.51 -7.23 -0.72
N VAL A 203 5.25 -7.19 -1.18
CA VAL A 203 4.93 -6.66 -2.52
C VAL A 203 5.23 -5.17 -2.59
N ALA A 204 4.85 -4.39 -1.57
CA ALA A 204 5.09 -2.94 -1.54
C ALA A 204 6.59 -2.62 -1.63
N ALA A 205 7.42 -3.34 -0.89
CA ALA A 205 8.86 -3.17 -0.95
C ALA A 205 9.46 -3.56 -2.31
N ALA A 206 9.10 -4.74 -2.82
CA ALA A 206 9.61 -5.19 -4.11
C ALA A 206 9.19 -4.23 -5.24
N LEU A 207 7.97 -3.72 -5.19
CA LEU A 207 7.46 -2.75 -6.16
C LEU A 207 8.17 -1.40 -6.04
N ALA A 208 8.45 -0.93 -4.81
CA ALA A 208 9.18 0.30 -4.58
C ALA A 208 10.60 0.23 -5.15
N VAL A 209 11.30 -0.89 -4.93
CA VAL A 209 12.64 -1.13 -5.51
C VAL A 209 12.58 -1.13 -7.03
N ALA A 210 11.61 -1.85 -7.62
CA ALA A 210 11.49 -1.98 -9.07
C ALA A 210 11.15 -0.64 -9.77
N LEU A 211 10.40 0.24 -9.08
CA LEU A 211 10.01 1.57 -9.59
C LEU A 211 11.03 2.66 -9.25
N GLY A 212 12.07 2.37 -8.47
CA GLY A 212 12.97 3.39 -7.94
C GLY A 212 12.24 4.43 -7.10
N ALA A 213 11.30 3.99 -6.27
CA ALA A 213 10.48 4.88 -5.46
C ALA A 213 11.33 5.64 -4.43
N GLU A 214 11.05 6.94 -4.26
CA GLU A 214 11.75 7.78 -3.26
C GLU A 214 11.37 7.38 -1.83
N ARG A 215 10.13 6.88 -1.60
CA ARG A 215 9.62 6.47 -0.30
C ARG A 215 8.61 5.34 -0.39
N ILE A 216 8.54 4.57 0.71
CA ILE A 216 7.38 3.73 1.03
C ILE A 216 6.71 4.30 2.27
N LEU A 217 5.39 4.40 2.23
CA LEU A 217 4.56 4.75 3.37
C LEU A 217 3.77 3.50 3.76
N TYR A 218 4.00 2.99 4.96
CA TYR A 218 3.21 1.91 5.54
C TYR A 218 2.13 2.52 6.43
N LEU A 219 0.87 2.39 6.02
CA LEU A 219 -0.27 2.76 6.86
C LEU A 219 -0.70 1.52 7.64
N THR A 220 -0.46 1.57 8.94
CA THR A 220 -0.70 0.47 9.87
C THR A 220 -1.59 0.95 11.01
N ASP A 221 -2.13 0.03 11.78
CA ASP A 221 -2.92 0.26 12.99
C ASP A 221 -2.05 0.43 14.26
N VAL A 222 -0.73 0.36 14.10
CA VAL A 222 0.23 0.61 15.17
C VAL A 222 0.96 1.94 14.93
N GLU A 223 1.31 2.64 16.00
CA GLU A 223 1.91 3.98 15.93
C GLU A 223 3.38 4.01 15.43
N GLY A 224 3.97 2.85 15.16
CA GLY A 224 5.35 2.69 14.68
C GLY A 224 6.15 1.67 15.48
N LEU A 225 7.46 1.65 15.26
CA LEU A 225 8.39 0.82 16.02
C LEU A 225 8.52 1.35 17.45
N LEU A 226 8.41 0.47 18.43
CA LEU A 226 8.66 0.76 19.84
C LEU A 226 9.99 0.15 20.27
N ALA A 227 10.79 0.89 21.05
CA ALA A 227 12.00 0.35 21.68
C ALA A 227 11.65 -0.65 22.81
N ASP A 228 10.49 -0.47 23.43
CA ASP A 228 9.90 -1.34 24.43
C ASP A 228 8.40 -1.52 24.12
N THR A 229 7.96 -2.75 23.86
CA THR A 229 6.57 -3.06 23.54
C THR A 229 5.59 -2.78 24.67
N ASP A 230 6.07 -2.71 25.91
CA ASP A 230 5.27 -2.41 27.09
C ASP A 230 5.19 -0.88 27.39
N ASP A 231 5.97 -0.07 26.67
CA ASP A 231 5.99 1.39 26.80
C ASP A 231 5.55 2.07 25.48
N PRO A 232 4.30 2.56 25.38
CA PRO A 232 3.79 3.26 24.18
C PRO A 232 4.57 4.54 23.84
N ASP A 233 5.24 5.15 24.82
CA ASP A 233 6.01 6.38 24.62
C ASP A 233 7.43 6.11 24.10
N SER A 234 7.83 4.84 24.00
CA SER A 234 9.14 4.40 23.51
C SER A 234 9.27 4.40 21.98
N ARG A 235 8.41 5.12 21.27
CA ARG A 235 8.38 5.16 19.80
C ARG A 235 9.69 5.65 19.20
N ILE A 236 10.26 4.83 18.30
CA ILE A 236 11.47 5.17 17.54
C ILE A 236 11.04 6.04 16.34
N SER A 237 11.47 7.30 16.34
CA SER A 237 11.11 8.28 15.30
C SER A 237 11.99 8.20 14.05
N SER A 238 13.19 7.62 14.14
CA SER A 238 14.13 7.44 13.04
C SER A 238 15.10 6.31 13.37
N LEU A 239 15.35 5.45 12.39
CA LEU A 239 16.20 4.29 12.51
C LEU A 239 16.92 4.09 11.18
N ASP A 240 18.20 3.80 11.19
CA ASP A 240 18.90 3.32 10.00
C ASP A 240 18.86 1.79 9.90
N SER A 241 19.25 1.25 8.75
CA SER A 241 19.19 -0.20 8.50
C SER A 241 20.06 -1.00 9.46
N ALA A 242 21.23 -0.48 9.87
CA ALA A 242 22.13 -1.18 10.78
C ALA A 242 21.52 -1.27 12.18
N ALA A 243 20.94 -0.18 12.68
CA ALA A 243 20.28 -0.16 13.98
C ALA A 243 18.98 -1.02 13.96
N LEU A 244 18.30 -1.13 12.82
CA LEU A 244 17.18 -2.05 12.67
C LEU A 244 17.63 -3.51 12.75
N GLU A 245 18.72 -3.87 12.06
CA GLU A 245 19.32 -5.21 12.14
C GLU A 245 19.72 -5.61 13.57
N ASP A 246 20.25 -4.65 14.35
CA ASP A 246 20.58 -4.85 15.77
C ASP A 246 19.31 -5.14 16.61
N LEU A 247 18.23 -4.37 16.41
CA LEU A 247 16.95 -4.59 17.09
C LEU A 247 16.27 -5.92 16.74
N ILE A 248 16.52 -6.40 15.55
CA ILE A 248 16.07 -7.72 15.09
C ILE A 248 16.91 -8.81 15.77
N ALA A 249 18.22 -8.64 15.80
CA ALA A 249 19.15 -9.62 16.36
C ALA A 249 18.97 -9.80 17.86
N ASP A 250 18.65 -8.74 18.61
CA ASP A 250 18.39 -8.78 20.05
C ASP A 250 16.96 -9.22 20.41
N GLY A 251 16.05 -9.37 19.39
CA GLY A 251 14.70 -9.86 19.57
C GLY A 251 13.68 -8.81 20.02
N THR A 252 14.04 -7.54 20.05
CA THR A 252 13.14 -6.41 20.37
C THR A 252 12.03 -6.30 19.33
N VAL A 253 12.33 -6.60 18.05
CA VAL A 253 11.33 -6.63 16.96
C VAL A 253 10.62 -7.98 16.95
N SER A 254 9.30 -7.97 17.23
CA SER A 254 8.46 -9.16 17.31
C SER A 254 8.03 -9.69 15.93
N ALA A 255 7.47 -10.91 15.89
CA ALA A 255 7.09 -11.61 14.64
C ALA A 255 6.13 -10.83 13.73
N GLY A 256 5.27 -9.96 14.27
CA GLY A 256 4.38 -9.08 13.46
C GLY A 256 5.13 -7.98 12.72
N MET A 257 6.26 -7.53 13.25
CA MET A 257 7.15 -6.53 12.63
C MET A 257 8.16 -7.19 11.66
N ARG A 258 8.39 -8.50 11.75
CA ARG A 258 9.31 -9.25 10.87
C ARG A 258 8.87 -9.31 9.41
N SER A 259 7.61 -9.11 9.12
CA SER A 259 7.15 -9.00 7.73
C SER A 259 7.64 -7.71 7.05
N GLU A 260 7.87 -6.67 7.86
CA GLU A 260 8.45 -5.39 7.40
C GLU A 260 9.98 -5.45 7.30
N GLU A 261 10.63 -6.36 8.05
CA GLU A 261 12.07 -6.66 8.05
C GLU A 261 12.57 -7.22 6.71
N HIS A 262 11.91 -8.24 6.17
CA HIS A 262 12.26 -8.76 4.83
C HIS A 262 12.14 -7.70 3.73
N THR A 263 11.46 -6.62 4.04
CA THR A 263 11.31 -5.45 3.19
C THR A 263 12.56 -4.57 3.23
N SER A 264 13.27 -4.50 4.38
CA SER A 264 14.49 -3.68 4.54
C SER A 264 15.72 -4.30 3.87
N GLU A 265 15.81 -5.62 3.75
CA GLU A 265 16.90 -6.28 3.02
C GLU A 265 16.91 -5.94 1.53
N LEU A 266 15.74 -5.65 0.95
CA LEU A 266 15.61 -5.17 -0.42
C LEU A 266 15.93 -3.67 -0.56
N GLN A 267 15.88 -2.89 0.52
CA GLN A 267 16.15 -1.46 0.55
C GLN A 267 17.57 -1.07 0.99
N SER A 268 18.44 -2.02 1.31
CA SER A 268 19.78 -1.76 1.87
C SER A 268 20.75 -1.01 0.94
N ARG A 269 20.25 -0.23 0.00
CA ARG A 269 21.06 0.65 -0.85
C ARG A 269 20.86 2.14 -0.67
N GLU A 270 19.84 2.62 0.04
CA GLU A 270 19.74 4.06 0.35
C GLU A 270 18.90 4.32 1.61
N THR A 271 19.48 5.13 2.48
CA THR A 271 18.99 5.70 3.73
C THR A 271 17.48 6.01 3.76
N ILE A 272 16.78 5.44 4.73
CA ILE A 272 15.46 5.90 5.14
C ILE A 272 15.53 7.26 5.81
#